data_9022ec078b236d6174ba7977c431a1f6
#
_entry.id   9022ec078b236d6174ba7977c431a1f6
#
_cell.length_a   1.000
_cell.length_b   1.000
_cell.length_c   1.000
_cell.angle_alpha   90.00
_cell.angle_beta   90.00
_cell.angle_gamma   90.00
#
_symmetry.space_group_name_H-M   'P 1'
#
loop_
_entity.id
_entity.type
_entity.pdbx_description
1 polymer ?
#
loop_
_entity_poly.entity_id
_entity_poly.type
_entity_poly.pdbx_seq_one_letter_code
_entity_poly.pdbx_strand_id
1 'polypeptide(L)'
;PLLDLLVVSIASDIVPLVGENRILAYFGLKNLNREPSKGLLSIIKICGLDKHNITIDDIVFKIGPRINAAGRMRMDENDENASPSGGHAAVELLIEGNESIAEEFGSVIDAYNQDRKSIDRSVTQEAHDYIEGNPEMKALKSTVIYNPRWMKGIVGIVASRLIETYYRPTVVLTMSNGFVTGSARSV
;
A
#
# COMPACT_ATOMS: atom_id res chain seq x y z
N PRO A 1 15.25 -1.45 -20.80
CA PRO A 1 14.79 -2.46 -19.84
C PRO A 1 14.43 -1.77 -18.51
N LEU A 2 13.45 -2.27 -17.80
CA LEU A 2 12.98 -1.81 -16.48
C LEU A 2 12.29 -0.42 -16.42
N LEU A 3 12.01 0.23 -17.53
CA LEU A 3 11.32 1.53 -17.53
C LEU A 3 9.85 1.39 -17.10
N ASP A 4 9.22 0.26 -17.34
CA ASP A 4 7.89 -0.09 -16.87
C ASP A 4 7.85 -0.21 -15.33
N LEU A 5 8.84 -0.84 -14.72
CA LEU A 5 8.99 -0.90 -13.25
C LEU A 5 9.29 0.48 -12.67
N LEU A 6 10.12 1.26 -13.37
CA LEU A 6 10.50 2.60 -12.91
C LEU A 6 9.31 3.56 -12.87
N VAL A 7 8.42 3.56 -13.90
CA VAL A 7 7.23 4.41 -13.87
C VAL A 7 6.26 3.98 -12.76
N VAL A 8 6.16 2.67 -12.49
CA VAL A 8 5.35 2.18 -11.37
C VAL A 8 5.92 2.68 -10.03
N SER A 9 7.24 2.65 -9.83
CA SER A 9 7.88 3.21 -8.63
C SER A 9 7.62 4.71 -8.50
N ILE A 10 7.92 5.51 -9.54
CA ILE A 10 7.71 6.97 -9.55
C ILE A 10 6.27 7.33 -9.19
N ALA A 11 5.29 6.67 -9.81
CA ALA A 11 3.88 6.96 -9.61
C ALA A 11 3.37 6.46 -8.24
N SER A 12 3.77 5.27 -7.79
CA SER A 12 3.33 4.69 -6.52
C SER A 12 3.80 5.47 -5.30
N ASP A 13 4.96 6.11 -5.38
CA ASP A 13 5.53 6.95 -4.33
C ASP A 13 5.13 8.43 -4.46
N ILE A 14 4.30 8.75 -5.46
CA ILE A 14 3.80 10.11 -5.73
C ILE A 14 4.96 11.12 -5.83
N VAL A 15 6.05 10.71 -6.48
CA VAL A 15 7.21 11.56 -6.71
C VAL A 15 6.84 12.69 -7.69
N PRO A 16 7.27 13.94 -7.48
CA PRO A 16 6.98 15.03 -8.39
C PRO A 16 7.40 14.72 -9.83
N LEU A 17 6.46 14.81 -10.78
CA LEU A 17 6.67 14.55 -12.21
C LEU A 17 7.31 15.78 -12.90
N VAL A 18 8.50 16.16 -12.45
CA VAL A 18 9.30 17.27 -13.00
C VAL A 18 10.68 16.78 -13.41
N GLY A 19 11.38 17.52 -14.26
CA GLY A 19 12.73 17.20 -14.68
C GLY A 19 12.86 15.77 -15.21
N GLU A 20 13.81 15.03 -14.68
CA GLU A 20 14.13 13.65 -15.08
C GLU A 20 12.97 12.69 -14.83
N ASN A 21 12.25 12.83 -13.70
CA ASN A 21 11.11 11.98 -13.38
C ASN A 21 10.00 12.07 -14.44
N ARG A 22 9.79 13.27 -15.01
CA ARG A 22 8.81 13.45 -16.09
C ARG A 22 9.23 12.70 -17.37
N ILE A 23 10.51 12.76 -17.71
CA ILE A 23 11.05 12.07 -18.89
C ILE A 23 10.95 10.56 -18.69
N LEU A 24 11.40 10.06 -17.54
CA LEU A 24 11.38 8.65 -17.22
C LEU A 24 9.96 8.10 -17.13
N ALA A 25 9.04 8.84 -16.50
CA ALA A 25 7.63 8.46 -16.45
C ALA A 25 6.98 8.42 -17.83
N TYR A 26 7.26 9.37 -18.71
CA TYR A 26 6.72 9.38 -20.09
C TYR A 26 7.15 8.13 -20.86
N PHE A 27 8.45 7.84 -20.89
CA PHE A 27 8.95 6.66 -21.62
C PHE A 27 8.59 5.35 -20.89
N GLY A 28 8.56 5.35 -19.56
CA GLY A 28 8.13 4.21 -18.76
C GLY A 28 6.68 3.84 -19.01
N LEU A 29 5.77 4.83 -19.01
CA LEU A 29 4.37 4.62 -19.30
C LEU A 29 4.14 4.12 -20.74
N LYS A 30 4.88 4.66 -21.70
CA LYS A 30 4.85 4.19 -23.08
C LYS A 30 5.33 2.74 -23.21
N ASN A 31 6.35 2.35 -22.45
CA ASN A 31 6.84 0.97 -22.41
C ASN A 31 5.83 0.04 -21.75
N LEU A 32 5.27 0.45 -20.60
CA LEU A 32 4.24 -0.28 -19.87
C LEU A 32 3.00 -0.59 -20.73
N ASN A 33 2.57 0.38 -21.54
CA ASN A 33 1.44 0.23 -22.46
C ASN A 33 1.76 -0.62 -23.70
N ARG A 34 3.03 -0.78 -24.05
CA ARG A 34 3.43 -1.57 -25.22
C ARG A 34 3.75 -3.01 -24.84
N GLU A 35 4.62 -3.18 -23.85
CA GLU A 35 5.20 -4.47 -23.50
C GLU A 35 5.58 -4.50 -22.01
N PRO A 36 4.58 -4.61 -21.11
CA PRO A 36 4.83 -4.72 -19.68
C PRO A 36 5.57 -6.02 -19.34
N SER A 37 6.40 -5.99 -18.30
CA SER A 37 6.96 -7.21 -17.69
C SER A 37 5.84 -8.16 -17.26
N LYS A 38 6.12 -9.45 -17.18
CA LYS A 38 5.11 -10.48 -16.90
C LYS A 38 4.42 -10.26 -15.54
N GLY A 39 5.17 -9.86 -14.53
CA GLY A 39 4.61 -9.52 -13.22
C GLY A 39 3.66 -8.31 -13.27
N LEU A 40 4.03 -7.24 -13.96
CA LEU A 40 3.13 -6.09 -14.13
C LEU A 40 1.91 -6.44 -14.98
N LEU A 41 2.08 -7.25 -16.03
CA LEU A 41 0.97 -7.73 -16.83
C LEU A 41 -0.07 -8.51 -16.01
N SER A 42 0.39 -9.36 -15.08
CA SER A 42 -0.48 -10.07 -14.15
C SER A 42 -1.30 -9.11 -13.30
N ILE A 43 -0.66 -8.10 -12.68
CA ILE A 43 -1.38 -7.09 -11.87
C ILE A 43 -2.35 -6.28 -12.74
N ILE A 44 -1.97 -5.90 -13.95
CA ILE A 44 -2.82 -5.19 -14.91
C ILE A 44 -4.10 -5.99 -15.22
N LYS A 45 -3.95 -7.30 -15.50
CA LYS A 45 -5.08 -8.22 -15.71
C LYS A 45 -6.01 -8.28 -14.48
N ILE A 46 -5.44 -8.44 -13.29
CA ILE A 46 -6.19 -8.49 -12.02
C ILE A 46 -6.93 -7.17 -11.74
N CYS A 47 -6.34 -6.04 -12.13
CA CYS A 47 -6.99 -4.73 -12.03
C CYS A 47 -8.13 -4.53 -13.03
N GLY A 48 -8.29 -5.41 -14.01
CA GLY A 48 -9.25 -5.26 -15.11
C GLY A 48 -8.91 -4.10 -16.03
N LEU A 49 -7.62 -3.77 -16.18
CA LEU A 49 -7.15 -2.66 -17.00
C LEU A 49 -6.84 -3.12 -18.43
N ASP A 50 -7.09 -2.23 -19.40
CA ASP A 50 -6.58 -2.40 -20.76
C ASP A 50 -5.08 -2.07 -20.78
N LYS A 51 -4.26 -3.09 -21.08
CA LYS A 51 -2.80 -2.96 -21.10
C LYS A 51 -2.27 -1.91 -22.08
N HIS A 52 -3.08 -1.45 -23.03
CA HIS A 52 -2.68 -0.45 -24.03
C HIS A 52 -3.06 0.99 -23.66
N ASN A 53 -3.85 1.17 -22.59
CA ASN A 53 -4.39 2.47 -22.16
C ASN A 53 -4.21 2.75 -20.67
N ILE A 54 -3.13 2.25 -20.06
CA ILE A 54 -2.81 2.51 -18.65
C ILE A 54 -2.38 3.96 -18.49
N THR A 55 -2.90 4.60 -17.46
CA THR A 55 -2.59 5.97 -17.06
C THR A 55 -1.76 6.01 -15.77
N ILE A 56 -1.19 7.17 -15.45
CA ILE A 56 -0.52 7.38 -14.15
C ILE A 56 -1.51 7.17 -13.00
N ASP A 57 -2.75 7.60 -13.14
CA ASP A 57 -3.80 7.40 -12.12
C ASP A 57 -4.09 5.91 -11.89
N ASP A 58 -4.09 5.10 -12.94
CA ASP A 58 -4.24 3.64 -12.80
C ASP A 58 -3.09 3.03 -11.99
N ILE A 59 -1.86 3.54 -12.19
CA ILE A 59 -0.71 3.09 -11.40
C ILE A 59 -0.88 3.51 -9.95
N VAL A 60 -1.18 4.79 -9.68
CA VAL A 60 -1.33 5.33 -8.32
C VAL A 60 -2.45 4.65 -7.54
N PHE A 61 -3.61 4.44 -8.17
CA PHE A 61 -4.83 4.02 -7.46
C PHE A 61 -5.16 2.53 -7.58
N LYS A 62 -4.59 1.81 -8.55
CA LYS A 62 -4.90 0.40 -8.80
C LYS A 62 -3.68 -0.52 -8.71
N ILE A 63 -2.59 -0.23 -9.41
CA ILE A 63 -1.39 -1.08 -9.47
C ILE A 63 -0.55 -0.93 -8.20
N GLY A 64 -0.11 0.28 -7.88
CA GLY A 64 0.76 0.59 -6.74
C GLY A 64 0.22 0.10 -5.40
N PRO A 65 -1.07 0.34 -5.06
CA PRO A 65 -1.64 -0.14 -3.80
C PRO A 65 -1.59 -1.66 -3.61
N ARG A 66 -1.63 -2.45 -4.69
CA ARG A 66 -1.50 -3.91 -4.61
C ARG A 66 -0.07 -4.32 -4.26
N ILE A 67 0.90 -3.77 -4.98
CA ILE A 67 2.33 -4.03 -4.72
C ILE A 67 2.69 -3.58 -3.30
N ASN A 68 2.26 -2.38 -2.90
CA ASN A 68 2.53 -1.83 -1.57
C ASN A 68 1.84 -2.61 -0.44
N ALA A 69 0.70 -3.26 -0.70
CA ALA A 69 0.00 -4.07 0.30
C ALA A 69 0.86 -5.25 0.77
N ALA A 70 1.61 -5.86 -0.12
CA ALA A 70 2.49 -6.97 0.20
C ALA A 70 3.52 -6.63 1.30
N GLY A 71 4.12 -5.44 1.23
CA GLY A 71 5.05 -4.98 2.26
C GLY A 71 4.40 -4.58 3.60
N ARG A 72 3.07 -4.41 3.63
CA ARG A 72 2.31 -4.03 4.83
C ARG A 72 1.71 -5.23 5.57
N MET A 73 1.43 -6.31 4.84
CA MET A 73 0.80 -7.53 5.34
C MET A 73 1.86 -8.55 5.79
N ARG A 74 2.77 -8.12 6.66
CA ARG A 74 3.76 -9.02 7.26
C ARG A 74 3.04 -9.95 8.23
N MET A 75 3.07 -11.24 7.97
CA MET A 75 2.79 -12.26 8.97
C MET A 75 3.92 -12.28 10.01
N ASP A 76 3.64 -12.73 11.22
CA ASP A 76 4.54 -12.69 12.38
C ASP A 76 5.98 -13.10 12.01
N GLU A 77 6.93 -12.23 12.37
CA GLU A 77 8.38 -12.45 12.16
C GLU A 77 8.92 -13.70 12.91
N ASN A 78 8.11 -14.28 13.78
CA ASN A 78 8.47 -15.43 14.61
C ASN A 78 7.95 -16.78 14.09
N ASP A 79 7.23 -16.82 12.97
CA ASP A 79 6.79 -18.06 12.36
C ASP A 79 7.86 -18.55 11.37
N GLU A 80 8.71 -19.47 11.81
CA GLU A 80 9.76 -20.11 10.98
C GLU A 80 9.20 -20.88 9.76
N ASN A 81 7.89 -21.14 9.74
CA ASN A 81 7.17 -21.78 8.63
C ASN A 81 6.35 -20.76 7.81
N ALA A 82 6.40 -19.48 8.14
CA ALA A 82 5.70 -18.46 7.36
C ALA A 82 6.23 -18.43 5.92
N SER A 83 5.32 -18.38 4.98
CA SER A 83 5.63 -18.07 3.58
C SER A 83 6.51 -16.81 3.49
N PRO A 84 7.35 -16.69 2.45
CA PRO A 84 8.21 -15.52 2.27
C PRO A 84 7.44 -14.22 2.56
N SER A 85 8.06 -13.28 3.25
CA SER A 85 7.39 -12.02 3.62
C SER A 85 6.70 -11.43 2.38
N GLY A 86 5.52 -10.83 2.54
CA GLY A 86 4.77 -10.30 1.40
C GLY A 86 5.61 -9.36 0.51
N GLY A 87 6.58 -8.65 1.09
CA GLY A 87 7.56 -7.87 0.32
C GLY A 87 8.43 -8.72 -0.60
N HIS A 88 8.83 -9.91 -0.16
CA HIS A 88 9.57 -10.87 -0.99
C HIS A 88 8.71 -11.37 -2.16
N ALA A 89 7.46 -11.73 -1.89
CA ALA A 89 6.51 -12.13 -2.94
C ALA A 89 6.29 -11.02 -3.99
N ALA A 90 6.32 -9.75 -3.60
CA ALA A 90 6.23 -8.64 -4.53
C ALA A 90 7.48 -8.53 -5.43
N VAL A 91 8.67 -8.75 -4.88
CA VAL A 91 9.91 -8.75 -5.67
C VAL A 91 9.91 -9.92 -6.65
N GLU A 92 9.59 -11.13 -6.19
CA GLU A 92 9.49 -12.33 -7.03
C GLU A 92 8.52 -12.09 -8.21
N LEU A 93 7.32 -11.56 -7.91
CA LEU A 93 6.37 -11.19 -8.97
C LEU A 93 6.99 -10.25 -10.02
N LEU A 94 7.66 -9.18 -9.58
CA LEU A 94 8.14 -8.14 -10.49
C LEU A 94 9.30 -8.59 -11.38
N ILE A 95 10.08 -9.59 -10.94
CA ILE A 95 11.21 -10.16 -11.70
C ILE A 95 10.85 -11.44 -12.46
N GLU A 96 9.65 -11.99 -12.25
CA GLU A 96 9.25 -13.27 -12.85
C GLU A 96 9.11 -13.16 -14.39
N GLY A 97 9.75 -14.07 -15.07
CA GLY A 97 9.75 -14.17 -16.55
C GLY A 97 8.70 -15.14 -17.11
N ASN A 98 8.12 -16.01 -16.29
CA ASN A 98 7.09 -16.97 -16.67
C ASN A 98 5.70 -16.39 -16.37
N GLU A 99 4.83 -16.33 -17.38
CA GLU A 99 3.50 -15.72 -17.25
C GLU A 99 2.59 -16.47 -16.27
N SER A 100 2.60 -17.81 -16.27
CA SER A 100 1.77 -18.60 -15.37
C SER A 100 2.19 -18.42 -13.90
N ILE A 101 3.49 -18.41 -13.63
CA ILE A 101 4.03 -18.19 -12.27
C ILE A 101 3.73 -16.75 -11.83
N ALA A 102 3.87 -15.78 -12.73
CA ALA A 102 3.51 -14.38 -12.45
C ALA A 102 2.02 -14.22 -12.12
N GLU A 103 1.12 -14.98 -12.75
CA GLU A 103 -0.31 -14.96 -12.43
C GLU A 103 -0.60 -15.54 -11.04
N GLU A 104 0.11 -16.58 -10.62
CA GLU A 104 0.02 -17.13 -9.27
C GLU A 104 0.47 -16.09 -8.21
N PHE A 105 1.65 -15.49 -8.39
CA PHE A 105 2.13 -14.43 -7.51
C PHE A 105 1.20 -13.21 -7.49
N GLY A 106 0.69 -12.82 -8.66
CA GLY A 106 -0.26 -11.73 -8.78
C GLY A 106 -1.53 -11.95 -7.95
N SER A 107 -2.06 -13.17 -7.96
CA SER A 107 -3.22 -13.56 -7.16
C SER A 107 -2.93 -13.46 -5.66
N VAL A 108 -1.75 -13.86 -5.21
CA VAL A 108 -1.31 -13.72 -3.82
C VAL A 108 -1.22 -12.24 -3.42
N ILE A 109 -0.64 -11.40 -4.27
CA ILE A 109 -0.54 -9.95 -4.04
C ILE A 109 -1.92 -9.29 -3.97
N ASP A 110 -2.87 -9.69 -4.83
CA ASP A 110 -4.23 -9.16 -4.75
C ASP A 110 -4.94 -9.60 -3.47
N ALA A 111 -4.75 -10.83 -3.01
CA ALA A 111 -5.27 -11.29 -1.73
C ALA A 111 -4.75 -10.41 -0.58
N TYR A 112 -3.44 -10.15 -0.50
CA TYR A 112 -2.87 -9.21 0.48
C TYR A 112 -3.51 -7.82 0.41
N ASN A 113 -3.81 -7.32 -0.78
CA ASN A 113 -4.45 -6.02 -0.92
C ASN A 113 -5.92 -6.02 -0.46
N GLN A 114 -6.66 -7.12 -0.67
CA GLN A 114 -8.03 -7.26 -0.16
C GLN A 114 -8.04 -7.33 1.37
N ASP A 115 -7.15 -8.13 1.96
CA ASP A 115 -7.00 -8.25 3.41
C ASP A 115 -6.62 -6.90 4.03
N ARG A 116 -5.64 -6.20 3.44
CA ARG A 116 -5.27 -4.85 3.86
C ARG A 116 -6.47 -3.91 3.87
N LYS A 117 -7.29 -3.91 2.80
CA LYS A 117 -8.48 -3.04 2.72
C LYS A 117 -9.51 -3.38 3.78
N SER A 118 -9.71 -4.66 4.08
CA SER A 118 -10.63 -5.12 5.12
C SER A 118 -10.17 -4.67 6.51
N ILE A 119 -8.89 -4.93 6.85
CA ILE A 119 -8.31 -4.54 8.14
C ILE A 119 -8.29 -3.01 8.29
N ASP A 120 -7.89 -2.28 7.24
CA ASP A 120 -7.89 -0.82 7.23
C ASP A 120 -9.28 -0.24 7.55
N ARG A 121 -10.34 -0.77 6.94
CA ARG A 121 -11.72 -0.34 7.23
C ARG A 121 -12.12 -0.63 8.68
N SER A 122 -11.86 -1.83 9.17
CA SER A 122 -12.19 -2.24 10.54
C SER A 122 -11.45 -1.38 11.56
N VAL A 123 -10.13 -1.22 11.43
CA VAL A 123 -9.32 -0.44 12.36
C VAL A 123 -9.68 1.05 12.31
N THR A 124 -9.97 1.58 11.12
CA THR A 124 -10.42 2.97 10.98
C THR A 124 -11.76 3.18 11.68
N GLN A 125 -12.71 2.25 11.54
CA GLN A 125 -14.00 2.34 12.23
C GLN A 125 -13.84 2.24 13.73
N GLU A 126 -13.04 1.29 14.24
CA GLU A 126 -12.75 1.19 15.69
C GLU A 126 -12.15 2.49 16.23
N ALA A 127 -11.23 3.12 15.49
CA ALA A 127 -10.61 4.38 15.88
C ALA A 127 -11.63 5.53 15.90
N HIS A 128 -12.53 5.59 14.93
CA HIS A 128 -13.63 6.56 14.92
C HIS A 128 -14.57 6.35 16.10
N ASP A 129 -15.03 5.13 16.33
CA ASP A 129 -15.94 4.80 17.43
C ASP A 129 -15.33 5.16 18.78
N TYR A 130 -14.02 4.93 18.96
CA TYR A 130 -13.29 5.31 20.15
C TYR A 130 -13.25 6.84 20.36
N ILE A 131 -12.98 7.61 19.32
CA ILE A 131 -12.96 9.09 19.38
C ILE A 131 -14.38 9.64 19.59
N GLU A 132 -15.37 9.11 18.89
CA GLU A 132 -16.76 9.56 18.97
C GLU A 132 -17.39 9.24 20.33
N GLY A 133 -17.04 8.12 20.92
CA GLY A 133 -17.48 7.71 22.25
C GLY A 133 -16.83 8.48 23.40
N ASN A 134 -15.82 9.32 23.12
CA ASN A 134 -15.09 10.08 24.15
C ASN A 134 -15.17 11.60 23.89
N PRO A 135 -16.12 12.32 24.55
CA PRO A 135 -16.30 13.77 24.34
C PRO A 135 -15.06 14.61 24.66
N GLU A 136 -14.27 14.20 25.66
CA GLU A 136 -13.02 14.90 26.01
C GLU A 136 -12.01 14.82 24.86
N MET A 137 -11.89 13.65 24.26
CA MET A 137 -10.99 13.42 23.13
C MET A 137 -11.39 14.23 21.88
N LYS A 138 -12.69 14.42 21.67
CA LYS A 138 -13.21 15.27 20.59
C LYS A 138 -12.78 16.72 20.72
N ALA A 139 -12.68 17.24 21.92
CA ALA A 139 -12.31 18.62 22.21
C ALA A 139 -10.80 18.90 22.11
N LEU A 140 -9.96 17.85 22.02
CA LEU A 140 -8.51 18.01 21.95
C LEU A 140 -8.06 18.59 20.59
N LYS A 141 -6.95 19.32 20.62
CA LYS A 141 -6.30 19.87 19.41
C LYS A 141 -5.44 18.85 18.66
N SER A 142 -5.24 17.68 19.21
CA SER A 142 -4.52 16.55 18.62
C SER A 142 -5.19 15.24 19.00
N THR A 143 -4.98 14.21 18.19
CA THR A 143 -5.44 12.84 18.47
C THR A 143 -4.25 11.97 18.78
N VAL A 144 -4.27 11.28 19.94
CA VAL A 144 -3.30 10.22 20.26
C VAL A 144 -4.10 9.01 20.69
N ILE A 145 -4.03 7.94 19.93
CA ILE A 145 -4.75 6.69 20.21
C ILE A 145 -3.80 5.50 20.18
N TYR A 146 -4.06 4.54 21.03
CA TYR A 146 -3.28 3.32 21.17
C TYR A 146 -4.19 2.09 21.23
N ASN A 147 -3.87 1.10 20.42
CA ASN A 147 -4.46 -0.23 20.58
C ASN A 147 -3.39 -1.29 20.21
N PRO A 148 -3.01 -2.17 21.16
CA PRO A 148 -1.96 -3.16 20.94
C PRO A 148 -2.31 -4.23 19.89
N ARG A 149 -3.58 -4.36 19.53
CA ARG A 149 -4.06 -5.34 18.55
C ARG A 149 -4.02 -4.84 17.12
N TRP A 150 -3.80 -3.54 16.89
CA TRP A 150 -3.75 -2.99 15.55
C TRP A 150 -2.45 -3.36 14.84
N MET A 151 -2.55 -3.67 13.57
CA MET A 151 -1.41 -4.05 12.76
C MET A 151 -0.52 -2.85 12.42
N LYS A 152 0.79 -2.95 12.70
CA LYS A 152 1.78 -1.88 12.44
C LYS A 152 1.74 -1.36 10.99
N GLY A 153 1.56 -2.24 9.99
CA GLY A 153 1.49 -1.86 8.58
C GLY A 153 0.26 -1.03 8.19
N ILE A 154 -0.75 -0.94 9.08
CA ILE A 154 -2.04 -0.25 8.83
C ILE A 154 -2.14 1.08 9.58
N VAL A 155 -1.54 1.22 10.77
CA VAL A 155 -1.73 2.41 11.63
C VAL A 155 -1.39 3.74 10.93
N GLY A 156 -0.47 3.73 9.95
CA GLY A 156 -0.16 4.92 9.17
C GLY A 156 -1.27 5.33 8.20
N ILE A 157 -2.03 4.38 7.66
CA ILE A 157 -3.19 4.64 6.81
C ILE A 157 -4.33 5.19 7.67
N VAL A 158 -4.57 4.58 8.82
CA VAL A 158 -5.58 5.02 9.80
C VAL A 158 -5.29 6.45 10.26
N ALA A 159 -4.03 6.77 10.60
CA ALA A 159 -3.64 8.13 10.97
C ALA A 159 -3.97 9.16 9.88
N SER A 160 -3.73 8.84 8.60
CA SER A 160 -4.08 9.71 7.49
C SER A 160 -5.59 9.92 7.36
N ARG A 161 -6.40 8.86 7.48
CA ARG A 161 -7.87 8.97 7.43
C ARG A 161 -8.46 9.77 8.59
N LEU A 162 -7.89 9.63 9.78
CA LEU A 162 -8.32 10.42 10.94
C LEU A 162 -8.02 11.90 10.76
N ILE A 163 -6.91 12.27 10.10
CA ILE A 163 -6.64 13.67 9.75
C ILE A 163 -7.67 14.20 8.77
N GLU A 164 -8.04 13.44 7.75
CA GLU A 164 -9.06 13.85 6.77
C GLU A 164 -10.41 14.14 7.46
N THR A 165 -10.73 13.38 8.53
CA THR A 165 -12.00 13.54 9.26
C THR A 165 -11.94 14.63 10.32
N TYR A 166 -10.89 14.65 11.16
CA TYR A 166 -10.83 15.54 12.34
C TYR A 166 -9.96 16.79 12.15
N TYR A 167 -9.24 16.87 11.05
CA TYR A 167 -8.37 17.98 10.65
C TYR A 167 -7.45 18.49 11.78
N ARG A 168 -6.72 17.58 12.39
CA ARG A 168 -5.77 17.87 13.48
C ARG A 168 -4.64 16.85 13.53
N PRO A 169 -3.45 17.22 14.09
CA PRO A 169 -2.33 16.30 14.23
C PRO A 169 -2.75 15.00 14.91
N THR A 170 -2.39 13.87 14.33
CA THR A 170 -2.84 12.56 14.78
C THR A 170 -1.67 11.59 14.91
N VAL A 171 -1.61 10.90 16.04
CA VAL A 171 -0.67 9.81 16.33
C VAL A 171 -1.46 8.54 16.61
N VAL A 172 -1.22 7.50 15.83
CA VAL A 172 -1.82 6.17 16.02
C VAL A 172 -0.74 5.19 16.39
N LEU A 173 -0.93 4.54 17.54
CA LEU A 173 0.06 3.68 18.17
C LEU A 173 -0.46 2.24 18.27
N THR A 174 0.47 1.30 18.22
CA THR A 174 0.24 -0.13 18.42
C THR A 174 1.43 -0.79 19.13
N MET A 175 1.34 -2.09 19.37
CA MET A 175 2.45 -2.90 19.86
C MET A 175 3.10 -3.67 18.71
N SER A 176 4.44 -3.65 18.63
CA SER A 176 5.19 -4.48 17.70
C SER A 176 6.54 -4.85 18.32
N ASN A 177 6.88 -6.13 18.32
CA ASN A 177 8.14 -6.66 18.85
C ASN A 177 8.43 -6.20 20.30
N GLY A 178 7.40 -6.15 21.15
CA GLY A 178 7.53 -5.71 22.54
C GLY A 178 7.66 -4.21 22.75
N PHE A 179 7.59 -3.40 21.68
CA PHE A 179 7.70 -1.94 21.74
C PHE A 179 6.41 -1.27 21.29
N VAL A 180 6.06 -0.16 21.94
CA VAL A 180 5.03 0.74 21.42
C VAL A 180 5.59 1.44 20.18
N THR A 181 4.92 1.29 19.07
CA THR A 181 5.30 1.88 17.79
C THR A 181 4.07 2.47 17.12
N GLY A 182 4.25 3.30 16.12
CA GLY A 182 3.11 3.86 15.41
C GLY A 182 3.48 4.82 14.30
N SER A 183 2.50 5.61 13.91
CA SER A 183 2.65 6.63 12.86
C SER A 183 2.01 7.93 13.29
N ALA A 184 2.68 9.03 13.01
CA ALA A 184 2.17 10.38 13.19
C ALA A 184 1.90 11.03 11.83
N ARG A 185 0.84 11.82 11.76
CA ARG A 185 0.48 12.65 10.61
C ARG A 185 0.13 14.06 11.09
N SER A 186 0.46 15.05 10.28
CA SER A 186 0.14 16.45 10.50
C SER A 186 -0.71 17.00 9.36
N VAL A 187 -1.56 17.96 9.67
CA VAL A 187 -2.30 18.78 8.69
C VAL A 187 -1.37 19.79 8.07
#